data_886627d844ebc72494bc581bfb9fae45
#
_entry.id   886627d844ebc72494bc581bfb9fae45
#
_cell.length_a   1.000
_cell.length_b   1.000
_cell.length_c   1.000
_cell.angle_alpha   90.00
_cell.angle_beta   90.00
_cell.angle_gamma   90.00
#
_symmetry.space_group_name_H-M   'P 1'
#
loop_
_entity.id
_entity.type
_entity.pdbx_description
1 polymer ?
#
loop_
_entity_poly.entity_id
_entity_poly.type
_entity_poly.pdbx_seq_one_letter_code
_entity_poly.pdbx_strand_id
1 'polypeptide(L)'
;MVVKDLYLDESGNSGDLISRKNGLGFAGQPVFSLAAVDISQIENFEDRINGLKKKFGVQAAELKSSDLYKKKPQFMLEVFSILVESKSPFFVEVVDKKYYVSTSISNHQLLPPYYTGDESHGRFQVSRNITAGVMALEMPDEYFERFFDSCHEPNEENLLRSMEGIKEFFKSHPEYNGHVQDLDMSIEDYHDMKKEIGDKAVFKFIPIPDDGKRGNKILLLPHVSSLTNIIARVNLANHGSVDGVTFYHDKQDHFDEVLVAIKELMVSNNPHGFFPPTPNSNFQVKTSADLQFSDSKKSLGVQVADLLAGFFSRYYESFFNEGAELDSVYHEIYNKILDGSDQEKSIGVNWVVPPSRLYELEHFQQLGTRKTPSPTDLLYYVAKDFGVVVGY
;
A
#
# COMPACT_ATOMS: atom_id res chain seq x y z
N MET A 1 6.46 3.07 24.62
CA MET A 1 6.42 1.69 24.12
C MET A 1 7.50 1.60 23.06
N VAL A 2 8.33 0.59 23.07
CA VAL A 2 9.37 0.35 22.04
C VAL A 2 8.98 -0.92 21.30
N VAL A 3 8.80 -0.80 19.98
CA VAL A 3 8.52 -1.93 19.09
C VAL A 3 9.81 -2.70 18.89
N LYS A 4 9.82 -4.02 19.07
CA LYS A 4 11.01 -4.86 18.97
C LYS A 4 10.87 -6.06 18.05
N ASP A 5 9.87 -6.90 18.28
CA ASP A 5 9.69 -8.16 17.58
C ASP A 5 8.40 -8.10 16.75
N LEU A 6 8.53 -7.91 15.46
CA LEU A 6 7.39 -7.78 14.55
C LEU A 6 7.27 -9.02 13.67
N TYR A 7 6.13 -9.68 13.76
CA TYR A 7 5.77 -10.82 12.93
C TYR A 7 4.97 -10.35 11.73
N LEU A 8 5.41 -10.73 10.53
CA LEU A 8 4.85 -10.28 9.26
C LEU A 8 4.24 -11.44 8.47
N ASP A 9 3.11 -11.14 7.85
CA ASP A 9 2.53 -11.98 6.79
C ASP A 9 1.69 -11.12 5.84
N GLU A 10 1.45 -11.63 4.63
CA GLU A 10 0.68 -10.93 3.62
C GLU A 10 -0.59 -11.68 3.24
N SER A 11 -1.49 -10.96 2.58
CA SER A 11 -2.68 -11.48 1.91
C SER A 11 -2.80 -10.87 0.52
N GLY A 12 -3.13 -11.71 -0.44
CA GLY A 12 -3.16 -11.35 -1.84
C GLY A 12 -1.83 -11.66 -2.56
N ASN A 13 -1.88 -11.75 -3.89
CA ASN A 13 -0.69 -12.00 -4.70
C ASN A 13 0.25 -10.79 -4.66
N SER A 14 1.49 -11.00 -4.26
CA SER A 14 2.54 -9.98 -4.14
C SER A 14 3.40 -9.83 -5.42
N GLY A 15 3.06 -10.54 -6.51
CA GLY A 15 3.84 -10.52 -7.74
C GLY A 15 3.82 -9.18 -8.47
N ASP A 16 4.64 -9.08 -9.53
CA ASP A 16 4.74 -7.90 -10.38
C ASP A 16 3.37 -7.49 -10.95
N LEU A 17 2.94 -6.27 -10.63
CA LEU A 17 1.62 -5.76 -11.04
C LEU A 17 1.57 -5.41 -12.54
N ILE A 18 2.71 -5.22 -13.18
CA ILE A 18 2.82 -4.94 -14.63
C ILE A 18 3.04 -6.24 -15.41
N SER A 19 2.80 -7.40 -14.84
CA SER A 19 2.99 -8.68 -15.51
C SER A 19 2.03 -8.87 -16.68
N ARG A 20 2.56 -9.10 -17.90
CA ARG A 20 1.75 -9.45 -19.07
C ARG A 20 0.87 -10.69 -18.88
N LYS A 21 1.26 -11.58 -17.97
CA LYS A 21 0.54 -12.82 -17.70
C LYS A 21 -0.78 -12.60 -16.94
N ASN A 22 -0.81 -11.63 -16.04
CA ASN A 22 -1.93 -11.43 -15.13
C ASN A 22 -2.80 -10.21 -15.53
N GLY A 23 -2.28 -9.27 -16.30
CA GLY A 23 -2.94 -8.01 -16.64
C GLY A 23 -3.53 -7.30 -15.42
N LEU A 24 -4.50 -6.43 -15.62
CA LEU A 24 -5.23 -5.73 -14.53
C LEU A 24 -6.18 -6.62 -13.72
N GLY A 25 -6.37 -7.86 -14.12
CA GLY A 25 -7.12 -8.85 -13.32
C GLY A 25 -6.38 -9.31 -12.08
N PHE A 26 -5.08 -9.02 -11.97
CA PHE A 26 -4.23 -9.36 -10.81
C PHE A 26 -4.44 -10.80 -10.28
N ALA A 27 -4.70 -11.74 -11.20
CA ALA A 27 -5.07 -13.12 -10.90
C ALA A 27 -6.30 -13.28 -9.97
N GLY A 28 -7.27 -12.37 -10.06
CA GLY A 28 -8.49 -12.34 -9.25
C GLY A 28 -8.28 -11.86 -7.81
N GLN A 29 -7.16 -11.21 -7.53
CA GLN A 29 -6.82 -10.65 -6.22
C GLN A 29 -6.46 -9.16 -6.34
N PRO A 30 -7.46 -8.27 -6.45
CA PRO A 30 -7.24 -6.84 -6.71
C PRO A 30 -6.63 -6.10 -5.53
N VAL A 31 -6.69 -6.68 -4.33
CA VAL A 31 -6.17 -6.10 -3.10
C VAL A 31 -5.00 -6.91 -2.58
N PHE A 32 -3.95 -6.20 -2.16
CA PHE A 32 -2.83 -6.74 -1.40
C PHE A 32 -2.83 -6.12 -0.01
N SER A 33 -2.46 -6.87 1.00
CA SER A 33 -2.24 -6.35 2.34
C SER A 33 -1.03 -7.01 2.98
N LEU A 34 -0.19 -6.22 3.66
CA LEU A 34 0.91 -6.68 4.50
C LEU A 34 0.63 -6.22 5.93
N ALA A 35 0.68 -7.15 6.88
CA ALA A 35 0.54 -6.82 8.29
C ALA A 35 1.79 -7.19 9.07
N ALA A 36 2.10 -6.38 10.08
CA ALA A 36 3.15 -6.62 11.06
C ALA A 36 2.57 -6.43 12.47
N VAL A 37 2.81 -7.37 13.39
CA VAL A 37 2.28 -7.32 14.75
C VAL A 37 3.35 -7.72 15.77
N ASP A 38 3.44 -6.97 16.86
CA ASP A 38 4.27 -7.33 18.01
C ASP A 38 3.41 -7.98 19.10
N ILE A 39 3.59 -9.27 19.32
CA ILE A 39 2.90 -10.03 20.37
C ILE A 39 3.74 -10.27 21.61
N SER A 40 4.98 -9.80 21.62
CA SER A 40 5.98 -10.12 22.66
C SER A 40 5.59 -9.63 24.06
N GLN A 41 4.76 -8.59 24.13
CA GLN A 41 4.31 -7.99 25.40
C GLN A 41 2.98 -8.56 25.91
N ILE A 42 2.37 -9.53 25.20
CA ILE A 42 1.10 -10.11 25.62
C ILE A 42 1.35 -11.31 26.54
N GLU A 43 1.02 -11.16 27.80
CA GLU A 43 1.16 -12.25 28.77
C GLU A 43 0.29 -13.46 28.39
N ASN A 44 0.88 -14.66 28.45
CA ASN A 44 0.22 -15.96 28.20
C ASN A 44 -0.55 -15.98 26.86
N PHE A 45 0.00 -15.31 25.83
CA PHE A 45 -0.71 -15.15 24.54
C PHE A 45 -1.12 -16.50 23.94
N GLU A 46 -0.23 -17.48 23.92
CA GLU A 46 -0.50 -18.81 23.37
C GLU A 46 -1.66 -19.50 24.12
N ASP A 47 -1.68 -19.43 25.45
CA ASP A 47 -2.76 -20.03 26.25
C ASP A 47 -4.10 -19.32 26.01
N ARG A 48 -4.08 -17.98 25.86
CA ARG A 48 -5.28 -17.20 25.51
C ARG A 48 -5.84 -17.63 24.14
N ILE A 49 -4.98 -17.75 23.13
CA ILE A 49 -5.40 -18.22 21.80
C ILE A 49 -5.91 -19.66 21.85
N ASN A 50 -5.25 -20.56 22.58
CA ASN A 50 -5.71 -21.93 22.76
C ASN A 50 -7.08 -21.99 23.47
N GLY A 51 -7.31 -21.10 24.42
CA GLY A 51 -8.62 -20.92 25.06
C GLY A 51 -9.70 -20.49 24.05
N LEU A 52 -9.41 -19.52 23.20
CA LEU A 52 -10.30 -19.08 22.12
C LEU A 52 -10.56 -20.19 21.10
N LYS A 53 -9.51 -20.93 20.69
CA LYS A 53 -9.69 -22.09 19.79
C LYS A 53 -10.70 -23.10 20.36
N LYS A 54 -10.62 -23.42 21.66
CA LYS A 54 -11.59 -24.28 22.35
C LYS A 54 -12.98 -23.65 22.38
N LYS A 55 -13.11 -22.37 22.78
CA LYS A 55 -14.37 -21.64 22.86
C LYS A 55 -15.13 -21.63 21.52
N PHE A 56 -14.43 -21.43 20.41
CA PHE A 56 -15.03 -21.31 19.07
C PHE A 56 -14.97 -22.59 18.23
N GLY A 57 -14.42 -23.67 18.77
CA GLY A 57 -14.31 -24.94 18.06
C GLY A 57 -13.37 -24.89 16.85
N VAL A 58 -12.28 -24.12 16.95
CA VAL A 58 -11.23 -24.03 15.91
C VAL A 58 -10.23 -25.15 16.15
N GLN A 59 -10.25 -26.18 15.28
CA GLN A 59 -9.37 -27.35 15.40
C GLN A 59 -8.10 -27.27 14.57
N ALA A 60 -7.98 -26.22 13.71
CA ALA A 60 -6.82 -26.04 12.85
C ALA A 60 -5.53 -25.92 13.66
N ALA A 61 -4.48 -26.63 13.24
CA ALA A 61 -3.16 -26.51 13.84
C ALA A 61 -2.57 -25.13 13.54
N GLU A 62 -2.76 -24.62 12.33
CA GLU A 62 -2.36 -23.31 11.85
C GLU A 62 -3.60 -22.44 11.63
N LEU A 63 -3.56 -21.20 12.14
CA LEU A 63 -4.61 -20.22 11.88
C LEU A 63 -4.39 -19.60 10.50
N LYS A 64 -5.38 -19.71 9.61
CA LYS A 64 -5.35 -19.08 8.29
C LYS A 64 -6.58 -18.21 8.10
N SER A 65 -6.34 -16.97 7.67
CA SER A 65 -7.40 -15.99 7.42
C SER A 65 -8.39 -16.45 6.36
N SER A 66 -7.92 -17.16 5.32
CA SER A 66 -8.76 -17.75 4.27
C SER A 66 -9.81 -18.73 4.83
N ASP A 67 -9.46 -19.45 5.88
CA ASP A 67 -10.37 -20.41 6.51
C ASP A 67 -11.28 -19.77 7.54
N LEU A 68 -10.78 -18.78 8.26
CA LEU A 68 -11.45 -18.21 9.44
C LEU A 68 -12.35 -17.03 9.11
N TYR A 69 -12.02 -16.22 8.10
CA TYR A 69 -12.76 -15.00 7.75
C TYR A 69 -14.26 -15.24 7.62
N LYS A 70 -14.67 -16.21 6.80
CA LYS A 70 -16.10 -16.52 6.60
C LYS A 70 -16.67 -17.48 7.66
N LYS A 71 -15.87 -18.41 8.17
CA LYS A 71 -16.37 -19.49 9.03
C LYS A 71 -16.40 -19.11 10.50
N LYS A 72 -15.51 -18.25 10.96
CA LYS A 72 -15.29 -17.95 12.39
C LYS A 72 -14.95 -16.47 12.62
N PRO A 73 -15.74 -15.50 12.11
CA PRO A 73 -15.41 -14.08 12.27
C PRO A 73 -15.39 -13.65 13.76
N GLN A 74 -16.24 -14.21 14.61
CA GLN A 74 -16.23 -13.96 16.06
C GLN A 74 -14.92 -14.39 16.73
N PHE A 75 -14.30 -15.47 16.26
CA PHE A 75 -12.98 -15.87 16.73
C PHE A 75 -11.93 -14.80 16.39
N MET A 76 -11.96 -14.27 15.16
CA MET A 76 -11.05 -13.20 14.74
C MET A 76 -11.25 -11.93 15.56
N LEU A 77 -12.50 -11.55 15.85
CA LEU A 77 -12.84 -10.41 16.71
C LEU A 77 -12.17 -10.54 18.09
N GLU A 78 -12.27 -11.71 18.70
CA GLU A 78 -11.69 -11.96 20.03
C GLU A 78 -10.14 -11.95 19.99
N VAL A 79 -9.52 -12.51 18.93
CA VAL A 79 -8.07 -12.45 18.73
C VAL A 79 -7.61 -10.99 18.63
N PHE A 80 -8.27 -10.18 17.82
CA PHE A 80 -7.92 -8.77 17.66
C PHE A 80 -8.24 -7.94 18.91
N SER A 81 -9.28 -8.31 19.65
CA SER A 81 -9.55 -7.69 20.96
C SER A 81 -8.37 -7.90 21.92
N ILE A 82 -7.78 -9.09 21.92
CA ILE A 82 -6.57 -9.33 22.74
C ILE A 82 -5.44 -8.37 22.36
N LEU A 83 -5.17 -8.18 21.06
CA LEU A 83 -4.12 -7.27 20.60
C LEU A 83 -4.37 -5.83 21.08
N VAL A 84 -5.58 -5.33 20.84
CA VAL A 84 -5.95 -3.94 21.17
C VAL A 84 -5.93 -3.70 22.68
N GLU A 85 -6.52 -4.58 23.48
CA GLU A 85 -6.56 -4.48 24.93
C GLU A 85 -5.17 -4.58 25.57
N SER A 86 -4.28 -5.36 24.98
CA SER A 86 -2.88 -5.45 25.40
C SER A 86 -2.03 -4.28 24.88
N LYS A 87 -2.61 -3.35 24.12
CA LYS A 87 -1.90 -2.25 23.44
C LYS A 87 -0.72 -2.74 22.61
N SER A 88 -0.87 -3.89 21.99
CA SER A 88 0.13 -4.50 21.11
C SER A 88 0.28 -3.67 19.85
N PRO A 89 1.47 -3.20 19.48
CA PRO A 89 1.63 -2.42 18.25
C PRO A 89 1.41 -3.32 17.02
N PHE A 90 0.69 -2.75 16.05
CA PHE A 90 0.48 -3.38 14.76
C PHE A 90 0.54 -2.34 13.64
N PHE A 91 0.98 -2.79 12.47
CA PHE A 91 1.09 -1.98 11.26
C PHE A 91 0.50 -2.77 10.12
N VAL A 92 -0.47 -2.21 9.43
CA VAL A 92 -1.11 -2.85 8.27
C VAL A 92 -1.01 -1.89 7.08
N GLU A 93 -0.57 -2.41 5.95
CA GLU A 93 -0.61 -1.75 4.66
C GLU A 93 -1.70 -2.42 3.82
N VAL A 94 -2.67 -1.64 3.32
CA VAL A 94 -3.73 -2.13 2.44
C VAL A 94 -3.60 -1.44 1.10
N VAL A 95 -3.38 -2.22 0.04
CA VAL A 95 -3.05 -1.71 -1.29
C VAL A 95 -4.10 -2.17 -2.30
N ASP A 96 -4.86 -1.22 -2.85
CA ASP A 96 -5.62 -1.42 -4.08
C ASP A 96 -4.63 -1.41 -5.26
N LYS A 97 -4.47 -2.53 -5.93
CA LYS A 97 -3.43 -2.71 -6.94
C LYS A 97 -3.62 -1.81 -8.15
N LYS A 98 -4.87 -1.58 -8.58
CA LYS A 98 -5.15 -0.67 -9.71
C LYS A 98 -4.81 0.77 -9.34
N TYR A 99 -5.11 1.18 -8.12
CA TYR A 99 -4.71 2.49 -7.59
C TYR A 99 -3.18 2.61 -7.50
N TYR A 100 -2.49 1.59 -7.02
CA TYR A 100 -1.03 1.60 -6.94
C TYR A 100 -0.36 1.73 -8.32
N VAL A 101 -0.89 1.07 -9.35
CA VAL A 101 -0.46 1.29 -10.74
C VAL A 101 -0.77 2.72 -11.19
N SER A 102 -1.95 3.25 -10.85
CA SER A 102 -2.35 4.62 -11.19
C SER A 102 -1.45 5.67 -10.52
N THR A 103 -1.00 5.44 -9.28
CA THR A 103 -0.01 6.32 -8.63
C THR A 103 1.32 6.30 -9.36
N SER A 104 1.73 5.14 -9.89
CA SER A 104 2.94 5.04 -10.71
C SER A 104 2.80 5.84 -12.03
N ILE A 105 1.67 5.74 -12.70
CA ILE A 105 1.37 6.56 -13.90
C ILE A 105 1.42 8.05 -13.56
N SER A 106 0.75 8.46 -12.48
CA SER A 106 0.72 9.85 -12.04
C SER A 106 2.14 10.39 -11.76
N ASN A 107 2.96 9.61 -11.06
CA ASN A 107 4.31 10.01 -10.67
C ASN A 107 5.34 9.98 -11.80
N HIS A 108 5.14 9.22 -12.86
CA HIS A 108 6.14 9.10 -13.92
C HIS A 108 5.75 9.80 -15.20
N GLN A 109 4.46 9.83 -15.55
CA GLN A 109 4.03 10.35 -16.86
C GLN A 109 3.20 11.62 -16.79
N LEU A 110 2.40 11.82 -15.72
CA LEU A 110 1.50 12.97 -15.63
C LEU A 110 2.11 14.14 -14.84
N LEU A 111 2.56 13.90 -13.63
CA LEU A 111 3.14 14.91 -12.73
C LEU A 111 4.47 14.41 -12.16
N PRO A 112 5.50 14.24 -13.01
CA PRO A 112 6.77 13.67 -12.58
C PRO A 112 7.51 14.60 -11.61
N PRO A 113 8.37 14.05 -10.72
CA PRO A 113 9.06 14.81 -9.67
C PRO A 113 9.90 15.99 -10.19
N TYR A 114 10.60 15.80 -11.31
CA TYR A 114 11.45 16.83 -11.89
C TYR A 114 10.67 18.05 -12.41
N TYR A 115 9.38 17.89 -12.66
CA TYR A 115 8.49 18.95 -13.13
C TYR A 115 8.17 19.98 -12.05
N THR A 116 8.13 19.55 -10.81
CA THR A 116 7.65 20.38 -9.70
C THR A 116 8.76 21.12 -8.97
N GLY A 117 10.01 20.72 -9.16
CA GLY A 117 11.20 21.30 -8.51
C GLY A 117 11.28 21.13 -7.00
N ASP A 118 10.14 20.97 -6.31
CA ASP A 118 10.07 20.75 -4.88
C ASP A 118 8.94 19.76 -4.53
N GLU A 119 9.33 18.51 -4.38
CA GLU A 119 8.46 17.39 -3.99
C GLU A 119 7.82 17.56 -2.59
N SER A 120 8.37 18.45 -1.76
CA SER A 120 7.82 18.71 -0.42
C SER A 120 6.51 19.48 -0.44
N HIS A 121 6.12 20.07 -1.57
CA HIS A 121 4.86 20.78 -1.68
C HIS A 121 3.66 19.82 -1.66
N GLY A 122 2.98 19.74 -0.53
CA GLY A 122 1.80 18.88 -0.33
C GLY A 122 0.72 19.02 -1.41
N ARG A 123 0.63 20.17 -2.09
CA ARG A 123 -0.32 20.39 -3.20
C ARG A 123 -0.12 19.42 -4.36
N PHE A 124 1.12 19.11 -4.71
CA PHE A 124 1.40 18.13 -5.76
C PHE A 124 1.02 16.72 -5.33
N GLN A 125 1.25 16.39 -4.06
CA GLN A 125 0.83 15.10 -3.51
C GLN A 125 -0.69 14.94 -3.50
N VAL A 126 -1.42 16.02 -3.14
CA VAL A 126 -2.89 16.05 -3.22
C VAL A 126 -3.35 15.80 -4.65
N SER A 127 -2.79 16.54 -5.63
CA SER A 127 -3.14 16.38 -7.04
C SER A 127 -2.86 14.96 -7.53
N ARG A 128 -1.66 14.42 -7.28
CA ARG A 128 -1.27 13.05 -7.67
C ARG A 128 -2.21 11.99 -7.11
N ASN A 129 -2.58 12.10 -5.83
CA ASN A 129 -3.45 11.12 -5.17
C ASN A 129 -4.88 11.17 -5.72
N ILE A 130 -5.45 12.37 -5.90
CA ILE A 130 -6.79 12.51 -6.48
C ILE A 130 -6.82 11.97 -7.91
N THR A 131 -5.85 12.38 -8.73
CA THR A 131 -5.76 11.97 -10.13
C THR A 131 -5.55 10.45 -10.28
N ALA A 132 -4.68 9.87 -9.46
CA ALA A 132 -4.51 8.42 -9.41
C ALA A 132 -5.82 7.71 -9.02
N GLY A 133 -6.60 8.29 -8.09
CA GLY A 133 -7.91 7.78 -7.70
C GLY A 133 -8.89 7.75 -8.85
N VAL A 134 -8.96 8.85 -9.63
CA VAL A 134 -9.83 8.94 -10.82
C VAL A 134 -9.41 7.91 -11.88
N MET A 135 -8.12 7.83 -12.19
CA MET A 135 -7.61 6.82 -13.13
C MET A 135 -7.94 5.39 -12.69
N ALA A 136 -7.74 5.08 -11.39
CA ALA A 136 -8.01 3.74 -10.87
C ALA A 136 -9.48 3.31 -11.03
N LEU A 137 -10.41 4.25 -10.88
CA LEU A 137 -11.83 3.97 -10.85
C LEU A 137 -12.48 4.07 -12.24
N GLU A 138 -12.00 4.97 -13.09
CA GLU A 138 -12.71 5.37 -14.29
C GLU A 138 -11.93 5.12 -15.59
N MET A 139 -10.59 5.03 -15.55
CA MET A 139 -9.78 4.86 -16.74
C MET A 139 -9.93 3.44 -17.31
N PRO A 140 -10.26 3.29 -18.62
CA PRO A 140 -10.33 2.00 -19.29
C PRO A 140 -9.02 1.21 -19.26
N ASP A 141 -9.12 -0.11 -19.18
CA ASP A 141 -7.99 -1.02 -19.05
C ASP A 141 -6.98 -0.90 -20.21
N GLU A 142 -7.45 -0.55 -21.42
CA GLU A 142 -6.59 -0.36 -22.59
C GLU A 142 -5.51 0.71 -22.42
N TYR A 143 -5.76 1.75 -21.61
CA TYR A 143 -4.77 2.80 -21.34
C TYR A 143 -3.72 2.32 -20.34
N PHE A 144 -4.11 1.48 -19.38
CA PHE A 144 -3.15 0.80 -18.52
C PHE A 144 -2.25 -0.18 -19.31
N GLU A 145 -2.83 -0.89 -20.28
CA GLU A 145 -2.06 -1.79 -21.15
C GLU A 145 -1.00 -1.04 -21.96
N ARG A 146 -1.32 0.17 -22.46
CA ARG A 146 -0.32 1.04 -23.12
C ARG A 146 0.82 1.43 -22.17
N PHE A 147 0.51 1.72 -20.91
CA PHE A 147 1.53 1.97 -19.88
C PHE A 147 2.38 0.71 -19.61
N PHE A 148 1.77 -0.46 -19.53
CA PHE A 148 2.50 -1.72 -19.35
C PHE A 148 3.44 -2.00 -20.53
N ASP A 149 3.01 -1.74 -21.75
CA ASP A 149 3.86 -1.86 -22.93
C ASP A 149 5.08 -0.93 -22.85
N SER A 150 4.89 0.32 -22.40
CA SER A 150 5.99 1.27 -22.22
C SER A 150 7.00 0.83 -21.16
N CYS A 151 6.55 0.09 -20.15
CA CYS A 151 7.41 -0.46 -19.10
C CYS A 151 8.16 -1.73 -19.54
N HIS A 152 7.50 -2.61 -20.30
CA HIS A 152 8.09 -3.87 -20.78
C HIS A 152 9.05 -3.70 -21.95
N GLU A 153 8.73 -2.78 -22.83
CA GLU A 153 9.50 -2.46 -24.04
C GLU A 153 9.77 -0.94 -24.08
N PRO A 154 10.70 -0.46 -23.22
CA PRO A 154 10.98 0.96 -23.09
C PRO A 154 11.55 1.53 -24.40
N ASN A 155 10.72 2.26 -25.13
CA ASN A 155 11.08 3.01 -26.32
C ASN A 155 10.14 4.21 -26.47
N GLU A 156 10.51 5.15 -27.36
CA GLU A 156 9.75 6.38 -27.59
C GLU A 156 8.32 6.13 -28.02
N GLU A 157 8.11 5.20 -28.95
CA GLU A 157 6.79 4.91 -29.51
C GLU A 157 5.82 4.43 -28.41
N ASN A 158 6.25 3.48 -27.59
CA ASN A 158 5.42 2.95 -26.51
C ASN A 158 5.18 3.99 -25.41
N LEU A 159 6.21 4.80 -25.06
CA LEU A 159 6.06 5.87 -24.07
C LEU A 159 5.05 6.92 -24.54
N LEU A 160 5.22 7.46 -25.73
CA LEU A 160 4.32 8.48 -26.27
C LEU A 160 2.90 7.94 -26.45
N ARG A 161 2.75 6.68 -26.91
CA ARG A 161 1.43 6.02 -27.00
C ARG A 161 0.75 5.89 -25.62
N SER A 162 1.53 5.64 -24.56
CA SER A 162 1.02 5.60 -23.20
C SER A 162 0.54 7.00 -22.76
N MET A 163 1.39 8.03 -22.87
CA MET A 163 1.05 9.40 -22.49
C MET A 163 -0.16 9.97 -23.26
N GLU A 164 -0.20 9.74 -24.59
CA GLU A 164 -1.36 10.16 -25.41
C GLU A 164 -2.64 9.43 -25.00
N GLY A 165 -2.57 8.14 -24.63
CA GLY A 165 -3.75 7.42 -24.12
C GLY A 165 -4.29 8.02 -22.82
N ILE A 166 -3.42 8.37 -21.87
CA ILE A 166 -3.82 9.05 -20.64
C ILE A 166 -4.43 10.42 -20.95
N LYS A 167 -3.85 11.15 -21.91
CA LYS A 167 -4.37 12.42 -22.38
C LYS A 167 -5.76 12.31 -23.05
N GLU A 168 -5.98 11.25 -23.85
CA GLU A 168 -7.29 10.94 -24.43
C GLU A 168 -8.34 10.72 -23.34
N PHE A 169 -8.00 9.98 -22.29
CA PHE A 169 -8.86 9.78 -21.13
C PHE A 169 -9.24 11.12 -20.48
N PHE A 170 -8.28 11.99 -20.15
CA PHE A 170 -8.59 13.28 -19.52
C PHE A 170 -9.33 14.25 -20.43
N LYS A 171 -9.17 14.20 -21.75
CA LYS A 171 -10.00 14.98 -22.69
C LYS A 171 -11.49 14.66 -22.59
N SER A 172 -11.85 13.45 -22.17
CA SER A 172 -13.26 13.06 -21.96
C SER A 172 -13.81 13.46 -20.59
N HIS A 173 -12.97 14.07 -19.74
CA HIS A 173 -13.30 14.49 -18.37
C HIS A 173 -12.99 15.99 -18.20
N PRO A 174 -13.92 16.90 -18.60
CA PRO A 174 -13.67 18.34 -18.63
C PRO A 174 -13.22 18.95 -17.31
N GLU A 175 -13.64 18.36 -16.18
CA GLU A 175 -13.24 18.75 -14.81
C GLU A 175 -11.75 18.56 -14.55
N TYR A 176 -11.06 17.75 -15.35
CA TYR A 176 -9.61 17.48 -15.25
C TYR A 176 -8.82 18.01 -16.45
N ASN A 177 -9.34 19.01 -17.19
CA ASN A 177 -8.69 19.58 -18.39
C ASN A 177 -7.26 20.10 -18.12
N GLY A 178 -6.92 20.47 -16.90
CA GLY A 178 -5.55 20.83 -16.50
C GLY A 178 -4.54 19.73 -16.79
N HIS A 179 -4.92 18.47 -16.59
CA HIS A 179 -4.04 17.31 -16.83
C HIS A 179 -3.73 17.04 -18.29
N VAL A 180 -4.54 17.55 -19.21
CA VAL A 180 -4.21 17.52 -20.65
C VAL A 180 -2.98 18.41 -20.92
N GLN A 181 -2.91 19.58 -20.27
CA GLN A 181 -1.77 20.48 -20.38
C GLN A 181 -0.54 19.91 -19.66
N ASP A 182 -0.72 19.32 -18.47
CA ASP A 182 0.36 18.65 -17.75
C ASP A 182 1.03 17.56 -18.59
N LEU A 183 0.23 16.76 -19.33
CA LEU A 183 0.75 15.73 -20.22
C LEU A 183 1.44 16.32 -21.45
N ASP A 184 0.94 17.41 -22.02
CA ASP A 184 1.63 18.11 -23.11
C ASP A 184 3.03 18.58 -22.65
N MET A 185 3.12 19.14 -21.45
CA MET A 185 4.39 19.56 -20.88
C MET A 185 5.31 18.36 -20.55
N SER A 186 4.77 17.25 -20.06
CA SER A 186 5.56 16.02 -19.84
C SER A 186 6.10 15.45 -21.16
N ILE A 187 5.36 15.53 -22.25
CA ILE A 187 5.84 15.12 -23.58
C ILE A 187 6.93 16.06 -24.10
N GLU A 188 6.80 17.37 -23.88
CA GLU A 188 7.84 18.36 -24.23
C GLU A 188 9.12 18.08 -23.43
N ASP A 189 8.99 17.87 -22.10
CA ASP A 189 10.13 17.51 -21.23
C ASP A 189 10.83 16.22 -21.70
N TYR A 190 10.06 15.22 -22.13
CA TYR A 190 10.64 14.00 -22.71
C TYR A 190 11.49 14.32 -23.95
N HIS A 191 10.97 15.14 -24.86
CA HIS A 191 11.71 15.51 -26.07
C HIS A 191 12.97 16.30 -25.76
N ASP A 192 12.94 17.18 -24.76
CA ASP A 192 14.11 17.94 -24.34
C ASP A 192 15.14 17.05 -23.66
N MET A 193 14.73 16.17 -22.75
CA MET A 193 15.65 15.17 -22.16
C MET A 193 16.25 14.24 -23.23
N LYS A 194 15.48 13.87 -24.25
CA LYS A 194 15.98 13.03 -25.34
C LYS A 194 17.10 13.71 -26.12
N LYS A 195 17.05 15.03 -26.30
CA LYS A 195 18.15 15.80 -26.94
C LYS A 195 19.44 15.73 -26.12
N GLU A 196 19.32 15.68 -24.76
CA GLU A 196 20.46 15.69 -23.86
C GLU A 196 21.07 14.30 -23.64
N ILE A 197 20.23 13.28 -23.36
CA ILE A 197 20.65 11.94 -22.93
C ILE A 197 20.26 10.80 -23.88
N GLY A 198 19.67 11.14 -25.05
CA GLY A 198 19.25 10.17 -26.08
C GLY A 198 18.14 9.24 -25.60
N ASP A 199 18.13 8.01 -26.10
CA ASP A 199 17.09 7.02 -25.81
C ASP A 199 16.98 6.64 -24.34
N LYS A 200 17.96 6.99 -23.51
CA LYS A 200 17.88 6.80 -22.06
C LYS A 200 16.79 7.67 -21.40
N ALA A 201 16.32 8.72 -22.06
CA ALA A 201 15.26 9.58 -21.57
C ALA A 201 13.98 8.80 -21.22
N VAL A 202 13.64 7.74 -21.96
CA VAL A 202 12.45 6.89 -21.70
C VAL A 202 12.41 6.38 -20.27
N PHE A 203 13.56 6.01 -19.69
CA PHE A 203 13.66 5.47 -18.32
C PHE A 203 13.37 6.50 -17.23
N LYS A 204 13.22 7.78 -17.57
CA LYS A 204 12.80 8.82 -16.61
C LYS A 204 11.29 8.87 -16.44
N PHE A 205 10.53 8.28 -17.37
CA PHE A 205 9.07 8.32 -17.43
C PHE A 205 8.39 6.97 -17.15
N ILE A 206 9.15 6.02 -16.66
CA ILE A 206 8.66 4.69 -16.24
C ILE A 206 9.25 4.31 -14.88
N PRO A 207 8.62 3.40 -14.12
CA PRO A 207 9.19 2.86 -12.89
C PRO A 207 10.56 2.25 -13.13
N ILE A 208 11.47 2.45 -12.18
CA ILE A 208 12.79 1.80 -12.21
C ILE A 208 12.56 0.31 -11.92
N PRO A 209 12.97 -0.59 -12.82
CA PRO A 209 12.81 -2.02 -12.58
C PRO A 209 13.79 -2.51 -11.51
N ASP A 210 13.28 -3.34 -10.59
CA ASP A 210 14.11 -4.13 -9.68
C ASP A 210 14.64 -5.39 -10.39
N ASP A 211 15.86 -5.80 -10.03
CA ASP A 211 16.45 -7.03 -10.55
C ASP A 211 15.92 -8.25 -9.78
N GLY A 212 15.04 -9.01 -10.40
CA GLY A 212 14.54 -10.27 -9.88
C GLY A 212 15.50 -11.45 -10.09
N LYS A 213 15.18 -12.58 -9.47
CA LYS A 213 15.93 -13.83 -9.68
C LYS A 213 16.01 -14.19 -11.18
N ARG A 214 17.15 -14.65 -11.63
CA ARG A 214 17.45 -15.06 -13.02
C ARG A 214 17.43 -13.93 -14.05
N GLY A 215 17.62 -12.66 -13.62
CA GLY A 215 17.69 -11.51 -14.53
C GLY A 215 16.31 -11.04 -15.03
N ASN A 216 15.22 -11.53 -14.45
CA ASN A 216 13.89 -11.00 -14.73
C ASN A 216 13.76 -9.61 -14.07
N LYS A 217 13.26 -8.65 -14.83
CA LYS A 217 12.95 -7.31 -14.31
C LYS A 217 11.56 -7.32 -13.69
N ILE A 218 11.44 -6.76 -12.49
CA ILE A 218 10.20 -6.61 -11.75
C ILE A 218 9.96 -5.12 -11.61
N LEU A 219 8.78 -4.65 -11.98
CA LEU A 219 8.53 -3.23 -12.13
C LEU A 219 7.75 -2.62 -10.97
N LEU A 220 6.71 -3.27 -10.49
CA LEU A 220 5.91 -2.77 -9.37
C LEU A 220 5.56 -3.92 -8.40
N LEU A 221 6.21 -3.93 -7.26
CA LEU A 221 5.96 -4.89 -6.18
C LEU A 221 5.27 -4.20 -5.00
N PRO A 222 3.98 -4.47 -4.74
CA PRO A 222 3.30 -3.90 -3.58
C PRO A 222 3.93 -4.35 -2.25
N HIS A 223 4.50 -5.56 -2.21
CA HIS A 223 5.19 -6.08 -1.03
C HIS A 223 6.38 -5.22 -0.63
N VAL A 224 7.18 -4.81 -1.62
CA VAL A 224 8.36 -3.97 -1.42
C VAL A 224 7.99 -2.62 -0.81
N SER A 225 7.07 -1.90 -1.43
CA SER A 225 6.63 -0.61 -0.93
C SER A 225 5.95 -0.71 0.44
N SER A 226 5.14 -1.76 0.66
CA SER A 226 4.49 -1.99 1.94
C SER A 226 5.49 -2.28 3.07
N LEU A 227 6.51 -3.11 2.82
CA LEU A 227 7.57 -3.36 3.81
C LEU A 227 8.37 -2.08 4.10
N THR A 228 8.71 -1.32 3.06
CA THR A 228 9.41 -0.03 3.22
C THR A 228 8.60 0.94 4.07
N ASN A 229 7.29 1.03 3.83
CA ASN A 229 6.38 1.85 4.63
C ASN A 229 6.31 1.36 6.09
N ILE A 230 6.17 0.06 6.32
CA ILE A 230 6.16 -0.50 7.69
C ILE A 230 7.45 -0.16 8.42
N ILE A 231 8.62 -0.33 7.79
CA ILE A 231 9.91 0.03 8.40
C ILE A 231 9.95 1.53 8.76
N ALA A 232 9.49 2.40 7.87
CA ALA A 232 9.46 3.85 8.11
C ALA A 232 8.48 4.25 9.21
N ARG A 233 7.34 3.57 9.33
CA ARG A 233 6.36 3.74 10.41
C ARG A 233 6.89 3.25 11.75
N VAL A 234 7.56 2.11 11.78
CA VAL A 234 8.25 1.59 12.99
C VAL A 234 9.37 2.53 13.41
N ASN A 235 10.13 3.08 12.45
CA ASN A 235 11.15 4.10 12.73
C ASN A 235 10.54 5.34 13.40
N LEU A 236 9.37 5.78 12.95
CA LEU A 236 8.63 6.88 13.60
C LEU A 236 8.17 6.49 15.00
N ALA A 237 7.52 5.33 15.15
CA ALA A 237 7.03 4.81 16.43
C ALA A 237 8.14 4.69 17.49
N ASN A 238 9.35 4.35 17.07
CA ASN A 238 10.55 4.22 17.90
C ASN A 238 11.42 5.50 17.93
N HIS A 239 10.80 6.66 17.67
CA HIS A 239 11.49 7.96 17.79
C HIS A 239 12.73 8.12 16.91
N GLY A 240 12.72 7.53 15.71
CA GLY A 240 13.78 7.66 14.69
C GLY A 240 14.87 6.58 14.76
N SER A 241 14.58 5.42 15.35
CA SER A 241 15.49 4.28 15.37
C SER A 241 14.75 2.96 15.16
N VAL A 242 15.31 2.10 14.31
CA VAL A 242 14.93 0.68 14.19
C VAL A 242 16.02 -0.24 14.75
N ASP A 243 16.96 0.31 15.52
CA ASP A 243 18.00 -0.48 16.16
C ASP A 243 17.42 -1.47 17.17
N GLY A 244 17.82 -2.72 17.08
CA GLY A 244 17.28 -3.81 17.90
C GLY A 244 15.85 -4.24 17.55
N VAL A 245 15.31 -3.79 16.40
CA VAL A 245 14.05 -4.31 15.85
C VAL A 245 14.32 -5.54 15.00
N THR A 246 13.58 -6.61 15.22
CA THR A 246 13.61 -7.82 14.40
C THR A 246 12.25 -8.02 13.72
N PHE A 247 12.28 -8.15 12.40
CA PHE A 247 11.14 -8.56 11.60
C PHE A 247 11.19 -10.06 11.34
N TYR A 248 10.15 -10.79 11.73
CA TYR A 248 9.97 -12.21 11.46
C TYR A 248 8.94 -12.39 10.35
N HIS A 249 9.39 -12.69 9.15
CA HIS A 249 8.53 -12.86 7.97
C HIS A 249 8.27 -14.34 7.70
N ASP A 250 7.09 -14.70 7.15
CA ASP A 250 6.87 -16.05 6.64
C ASP A 250 7.86 -16.35 5.50
N LYS A 251 8.37 -17.58 5.46
CA LYS A 251 9.39 -17.95 4.50
C LYS A 251 8.82 -18.00 3.08
N GLN A 252 9.40 -17.19 2.19
CA GLN A 252 9.00 -17.10 0.79
C GLN A 252 10.19 -17.39 -0.14
N ASP A 253 10.16 -18.50 -0.85
CA ASP A 253 11.26 -18.96 -1.71
C ASP A 253 11.64 -17.97 -2.85
N HIS A 254 10.77 -17.00 -3.17
CA HIS A 254 10.92 -16.15 -4.35
C HIS A 254 11.30 -14.69 -4.07
N PHE A 255 11.00 -14.14 -2.89
CA PHE A 255 11.15 -12.72 -2.58
C PHE A 255 12.09 -12.40 -1.42
N ASP A 256 12.54 -13.40 -0.66
CA ASP A 256 13.38 -13.21 0.53
C ASP A 256 14.63 -12.34 0.25
N GLU A 257 15.31 -12.57 -0.89
CA GLU A 257 16.51 -11.80 -1.27
C GLU A 257 16.18 -10.34 -1.62
N VAL A 258 15.02 -10.09 -2.23
CA VAL A 258 14.57 -8.73 -2.57
C VAL A 258 14.26 -7.95 -1.29
N LEU A 259 13.59 -8.56 -0.32
CA LEU A 259 13.28 -7.93 0.97
C LEU A 259 14.54 -7.58 1.77
N VAL A 260 15.56 -8.46 1.74
CA VAL A 260 16.87 -8.18 2.37
C VAL A 260 17.56 -7.01 1.67
N ALA A 261 17.59 -7.00 0.33
CA ALA A 261 18.25 -5.94 -0.44
C ALA A 261 17.61 -4.57 -0.19
N ILE A 262 16.28 -4.50 -0.08
CA ILE A 262 15.56 -3.25 0.18
C ILE A 262 15.84 -2.71 1.56
N LYS A 263 15.86 -3.56 2.57
CA LYS A 263 16.23 -3.17 3.92
C LYS A 263 17.61 -2.50 3.96
N GLU A 264 18.57 -3.03 3.22
CA GLU A 264 19.93 -2.46 3.10
C GLU A 264 19.93 -1.14 2.32
N LEU A 265 19.13 -1.04 1.26
CA LEU A 265 19.00 0.19 0.45
C LEU A 265 18.40 1.34 1.28
N MET A 266 17.46 1.07 2.18
CA MET A 266 16.88 2.12 3.04
C MET A 266 17.92 2.80 3.93
N VAL A 267 18.94 2.07 4.36
CA VAL A 267 20.06 2.61 5.17
C VAL A 267 21.11 3.30 4.29
N SER A 268 21.47 2.70 3.14
CA SER A 268 22.56 3.16 2.31
C SER A 268 22.23 4.41 1.47
N ASN A 269 21.00 4.58 1.04
CA ASN A 269 20.57 5.66 0.14
C ASN A 269 20.08 6.93 0.84
N ASN A 270 20.28 7.06 2.15
CA ASN A 270 19.74 8.16 2.93
C ASN A 270 20.63 9.42 3.14
N PRO A 271 21.80 9.60 2.51
CA PRO A 271 22.57 10.83 2.66
C PRO A 271 21.88 12.05 2.03
N HIS A 272 20.87 11.88 1.19
CA HIS A 272 20.33 12.96 0.37
C HIS A 272 18.83 13.29 0.53
N GLY A 273 18.15 12.68 1.52
CA GLY A 273 16.76 13.04 1.83
C GLY A 273 15.78 12.82 0.67
N PHE A 274 15.96 11.74 -0.11
CA PHE A 274 15.18 11.49 -1.34
C PHE A 274 13.70 11.14 -1.09
N PHE A 275 13.34 10.81 0.15
CA PHE A 275 11.96 10.52 0.49
C PHE A 275 11.30 11.77 1.07
N PRO A 276 10.18 12.24 0.48
CA PRO A 276 9.44 13.35 1.05
C PRO A 276 9.00 13.00 2.48
N PRO A 277 9.09 13.94 3.42
CA PRO A 277 8.55 13.74 4.75
C PRO A 277 7.05 13.53 4.68
N THR A 278 6.56 12.48 5.30
CA THR A 278 5.13 12.25 5.47
C THR A 278 4.75 12.43 6.93
N PRO A 279 3.53 12.89 7.24
CA PRO A 279 3.08 13.06 8.62
C PRO A 279 3.18 11.77 9.45
N ASN A 280 3.03 10.63 8.79
CA ASN A 280 2.86 9.33 9.42
C ASN A 280 4.03 8.36 9.19
N SER A 281 5.17 8.80 8.67
CA SER A 281 6.29 7.92 8.35
C SER A 281 7.62 8.66 8.41
N ASN A 282 8.65 8.02 8.97
CA ASN A 282 10.00 8.54 8.97
C ASN A 282 10.92 7.63 8.14
N PHE A 283 11.13 8.00 6.88
CA PHE A 283 12.02 7.28 5.96
C PHE A 283 13.51 7.50 6.20
N GLN A 284 13.89 8.37 7.16
CA GLN A 284 15.28 8.58 7.53
C GLN A 284 15.78 7.45 8.46
N VAL A 285 15.92 6.26 7.90
CA VAL A 285 16.39 5.07 8.62
C VAL A 285 17.92 5.10 8.71
N LYS A 286 18.46 5.19 9.93
CA LYS A 286 19.91 5.31 10.19
C LYS A 286 20.59 3.97 10.42
N THR A 287 19.86 2.99 10.91
CA THR A 287 20.35 1.65 11.26
C THR A 287 19.48 0.61 10.60
N SER A 288 20.04 -0.55 10.25
CA SER A 288 19.29 -1.66 9.68
C SER A 288 18.60 -2.45 10.78
N ALA A 289 17.31 -2.71 10.65
CA ALA A 289 16.61 -3.71 11.45
C ALA A 289 17.04 -5.14 11.05
N ASP A 290 16.86 -6.12 11.93
CA ASP A 290 17.02 -7.51 11.56
C ASP A 290 15.81 -8.03 10.79
N LEU A 291 16.05 -8.92 9.80
CA LEU A 291 14.99 -9.63 9.08
C LEU A 291 15.29 -11.13 9.14
N GLN A 292 14.38 -11.88 9.71
CA GLN A 292 14.45 -13.33 9.87
C GLN A 292 13.26 -13.99 9.21
N PHE A 293 13.47 -15.20 8.66
CA PHE A 293 12.41 -15.97 8.03
C PHE A 293 11.98 -17.12 8.94
N SER A 294 10.70 -17.23 9.18
CA SER A 294 10.07 -18.13 10.14
C SER A 294 9.07 -19.05 9.43
N ASP A 295 8.88 -20.25 9.95
CA ASP A 295 7.84 -21.18 9.50
C ASP A 295 6.50 -20.79 10.15
N SER A 296 5.52 -20.37 9.33
CA SER A 296 4.19 -19.93 9.81
C SER A 296 3.50 -20.97 10.68
N LYS A 297 3.71 -22.28 10.42
CA LYS A 297 3.12 -23.36 11.23
C LYS A 297 3.60 -23.36 12.67
N LYS A 298 4.77 -22.78 12.95
CA LYS A 298 5.41 -22.75 14.27
C LYS A 298 5.35 -21.38 14.93
N SER A 299 5.01 -20.34 14.18
CA SER A 299 5.00 -18.96 14.67
C SER A 299 3.57 -18.45 14.80
N LEU A 300 3.07 -18.38 16.03
CA LEU A 300 1.75 -17.81 16.30
C LEU A 300 1.69 -16.32 15.91
N GLY A 301 2.79 -15.58 16.03
CA GLY A 301 2.86 -14.19 15.60
C GLY A 301 2.62 -14.03 14.09
N VAL A 302 3.26 -14.87 13.26
CA VAL A 302 3.04 -14.88 11.80
C VAL A 302 1.59 -15.24 11.48
N GLN A 303 1.00 -16.24 12.17
CA GLN A 303 -0.41 -16.59 11.97
C GLN A 303 -1.36 -15.43 12.31
N VAL A 304 -1.06 -14.65 13.33
CA VAL A 304 -1.87 -13.46 13.68
C VAL A 304 -1.69 -12.36 12.63
N ALA A 305 -0.49 -12.19 12.10
CA ALA A 305 -0.25 -11.27 10.97
C ALA A 305 -1.06 -11.69 9.73
N ASP A 306 -1.11 -13.02 9.38
CA ASP A 306 -2.00 -13.54 8.33
C ASP A 306 -3.47 -13.19 8.58
N LEU A 307 -3.94 -13.34 9.83
CA LEU A 307 -5.32 -12.98 10.17
C LEU A 307 -5.59 -11.49 9.94
N LEU A 308 -4.66 -10.60 10.33
CA LEU A 308 -4.79 -9.16 10.14
C LEU A 308 -4.75 -8.79 8.65
N ALA A 309 -3.73 -9.22 7.93
CA ALA A 309 -3.60 -8.94 6.50
C ALA A 309 -4.82 -9.47 5.72
N GLY A 310 -5.20 -10.73 5.99
CA GLY A 310 -6.32 -11.36 5.34
C GLY A 310 -7.67 -10.77 5.71
N PHE A 311 -7.82 -10.21 6.91
CA PHE A 311 -9.03 -9.47 7.27
C PHE A 311 -9.16 -8.21 6.42
N PHE A 312 -8.15 -7.34 6.40
CA PHE A 312 -8.25 -6.05 5.74
C PHE A 312 -8.37 -6.16 4.21
N SER A 313 -7.64 -7.08 3.57
CA SER A 313 -7.77 -7.28 2.12
C SER A 313 -9.20 -7.71 1.76
N ARG A 314 -9.78 -8.69 2.46
CA ARG A 314 -11.13 -9.19 2.17
C ARG A 314 -12.23 -8.23 2.61
N TYR A 315 -12.03 -7.53 3.73
CA TYR A 315 -13.00 -6.54 4.19
C TYR A 315 -13.14 -5.39 3.20
N TYR A 316 -12.02 -4.82 2.74
CA TYR A 316 -12.02 -3.76 1.73
C TYR A 316 -12.66 -4.23 0.41
N GLU A 317 -12.23 -5.38 -0.11
CA GLU A 317 -12.78 -5.95 -1.33
C GLU A 317 -14.30 -6.20 -1.19
N SER A 318 -14.73 -6.82 -0.09
CA SER A 318 -16.14 -7.12 0.15
C SER A 318 -16.98 -5.87 0.36
N PHE A 319 -16.44 -4.83 1.00
CA PHE A 319 -17.16 -3.57 1.22
C PHE A 319 -17.51 -2.88 -0.10
N PHE A 320 -16.62 -2.92 -1.09
CA PHE A 320 -16.83 -2.31 -2.39
C PHE A 320 -17.41 -3.26 -3.45
N ASN A 321 -17.64 -4.53 -3.10
CA ASN A 321 -18.31 -5.46 -3.99
C ASN A 321 -19.83 -5.16 -4.00
N GLU A 322 -20.36 -4.81 -5.17
CA GLU A 322 -21.78 -4.51 -5.34
C GLU A 322 -22.65 -5.71 -4.97
N GLY A 323 -23.61 -5.49 -4.05
CA GLY A 323 -24.56 -6.50 -3.61
C GLY A 323 -24.08 -7.37 -2.43
N ALA A 324 -22.88 -7.14 -1.89
CA ALA A 324 -22.45 -7.80 -0.66
C ALA A 324 -22.97 -7.02 0.57
N GLU A 325 -23.92 -7.61 1.32
CA GLU A 325 -24.20 -7.18 2.69
C GLU A 325 -23.16 -7.83 3.61
N LEU A 326 -22.32 -7.01 4.23
CA LEU A 326 -21.39 -7.49 5.25
C LEU A 326 -22.12 -7.65 6.58
N ASP A 327 -21.95 -8.82 7.22
CA ASP A 327 -22.42 -9.02 8.58
C ASP A 327 -21.80 -7.98 9.52
N SER A 328 -22.55 -7.51 10.50
CA SER A 328 -22.14 -6.49 11.48
C SER A 328 -20.81 -6.83 12.19
N VAL A 329 -20.52 -8.12 12.37
CA VAL A 329 -19.26 -8.56 12.99
C VAL A 329 -18.02 -8.07 12.25
N TYR A 330 -18.06 -7.92 10.92
CA TYR A 330 -16.91 -7.40 10.17
C TYR A 330 -16.68 -5.91 10.42
N HIS A 331 -17.76 -5.15 10.57
CA HIS A 331 -17.66 -3.74 10.96
C HIS A 331 -17.20 -3.59 12.41
N GLU A 332 -17.62 -4.49 13.29
CA GLU A 332 -17.15 -4.53 14.68
C GLU A 332 -15.65 -4.83 14.77
N ILE A 333 -15.16 -5.81 13.99
CA ILE A 333 -13.72 -6.12 13.89
C ILE A 333 -12.95 -4.88 13.39
N TYR A 334 -13.43 -4.26 12.32
CA TYR A 334 -12.79 -3.07 11.73
C TYR A 334 -12.66 -1.95 12.77
N ASN A 335 -13.78 -1.60 13.44
CA ASN A 335 -13.80 -0.56 14.48
C ASN A 335 -12.90 -0.91 15.66
N LYS A 336 -12.92 -2.17 16.12
CA LYS A 336 -12.06 -2.63 17.21
C LYS A 336 -10.58 -2.43 16.90
N ILE A 337 -10.16 -2.71 15.67
CA ILE A 337 -8.77 -2.51 15.26
C ILE A 337 -8.45 -1.02 15.16
N LEU A 338 -9.35 -0.18 14.62
CA LEU A 338 -9.14 1.26 14.57
C LEU A 338 -9.01 1.88 15.97
N ASP A 339 -9.77 1.39 16.96
CA ASP A 339 -9.65 1.83 18.36
C ASP A 339 -8.24 1.54 18.94
N GLY A 340 -7.53 0.56 18.42
CA GLY A 340 -6.15 0.23 18.78
C GLY A 340 -5.09 1.05 18.04
N SER A 341 -5.48 1.90 17.10
CA SER A 341 -4.56 2.71 16.31
C SER A 341 -4.07 3.94 17.09
N ASP A 342 -2.83 4.35 16.82
CA ASP A 342 -2.19 5.56 17.39
C ASP A 342 -1.53 6.33 16.24
N GLN A 343 -2.21 7.35 15.75
CA GLN A 343 -1.75 8.12 14.59
C GLN A 343 -0.43 8.86 14.86
N GLU A 344 -0.21 9.33 16.10
CA GLU A 344 1.02 10.04 16.46
C GLU A 344 2.25 9.12 16.37
N LYS A 345 2.03 7.81 16.62
CA LYS A 345 3.06 6.77 16.50
C LYS A 345 2.99 5.99 15.21
N SER A 346 2.08 6.37 14.31
CA SER A 346 1.86 5.63 13.06
C SER A 346 1.49 4.14 13.22
N ILE A 347 0.96 3.77 14.41
CA ILE A 347 0.43 2.43 14.68
C ILE A 347 -0.98 2.34 14.10
N GLY A 348 -1.31 1.24 13.42
CA GLY A 348 -2.62 1.03 12.84
C GLY A 348 -2.58 0.68 11.35
N VAL A 349 -3.58 1.11 10.61
CA VAL A 349 -3.78 0.78 9.19
C VAL A 349 -3.40 1.95 8.30
N ASN A 350 -2.59 1.69 7.28
CA ASN A 350 -2.29 2.62 6.20
C ASN A 350 -3.00 2.17 4.91
N TRP A 351 -3.63 3.11 4.22
CA TRP A 351 -4.46 2.85 3.07
C TRP A 351 -3.83 3.41 1.79
N VAL A 352 -3.40 2.54 0.89
CA VAL A 352 -2.95 2.87 -0.46
C VAL A 352 -4.08 2.51 -1.43
N VAL A 353 -5.13 3.31 -1.39
CA VAL A 353 -6.41 3.07 -2.07
C VAL A 353 -6.96 4.37 -2.65
N PRO A 354 -7.89 4.33 -3.63
CA PRO A 354 -8.52 5.55 -4.13
C PRO A 354 -9.10 6.40 -2.98
N PRO A 355 -8.73 7.69 -2.89
CA PRO A 355 -9.18 8.53 -1.77
C PRO A 355 -10.70 8.62 -1.61
N SER A 356 -11.44 8.56 -2.72
CA SER A 356 -12.90 8.56 -2.69
C SER A 356 -13.48 7.30 -2.02
N ARG A 357 -12.85 6.14 -2.23
CA ARG A 357 -13.23 4.89 -1.55
C ARG A 357 -12.91 4.94 -0.06
N LEU A 358 -11.76 5.49 0.31
CA LEU A 358 -11.43 5.63 1.72
C LEU A 358 -12.39 6.59 2.44
N TYR A 359 -12.72 7.73 1.82
CA TYR A 359 -13.73 8.65 2.31
C TYR A 359 -15.10 7.94 2.51
N GLU A 360 -15.55 7.16 1.53
CA GLU A 360 -16.80 6.42 1.62
C GLU A 360 -16.81 5.41 2.76
N LEU A 361 -15.69 4.67 2.93
CA LEU A 361 -15.53 3.69 4.00
C LEU A 361 -15.57 4.37 5.39
N GLU A 362 -14.83 5.44 5.59
CA GLU A 362 -14.80 6.18 6.85
C GLU A 362 -16.16 6.83 7.16
N HIS A 363 -16.80 7.41 6.16
CA HIS A 363 -18.13 7.98 6.32
C HIS A 363 -19.15 6.91 6.74
N PHE A 364 -19.09 5.72 6.13
CA PHE A 364 -19.96 4.61 6.53
C PHE A 364 -19.71 4.17 7.97
N GLN A 365 -18.46 4.07 8.39
CA GLN A 365 -18.14 3.66 9.77
C GLN A 365 -18.62 4.69 10.81
N GLN A 366 -18.61 5.96 10.46
CA GLN A 366 -19.05 7.02 11.37
C GLN A 366 -20.58 7.18 11.42
N LEU A 367 -21.26 7.07 10.29
CA LEU A 367 -22.67 7.46 10.14
C LEU A 367 -23.60 6.32 9.68
N GLY A 368 -23.07 5.14 9.39
CA GLY A 368 -23.85 3.97 8.94
C GLY A 368 -24.41 4.09 7.51
N THR A 369 -24.00 5.12 6.75
CA THR A 369 -24.47 5.35 5.38
C THR A 369 -23.30 5.59 4.43
N ARG A 370 -23.38 5.05 3.23
CA ARG A 370 -22.39 5.34 2.18
C ARG A 370 -22.64 6.73 1.59
N LYS A 371 -21.56 7.46 1.37
CA LYS A 371 -21.59 8.79 0.73
C LYS A 371 -20.42 8.90 -0.23
N THR A 372 -20.69 9.04 -1.51
CA THR A 372 -19.67 9.41 -2.50
C THR A 372 -19.29 10.88 -2.28
N PRO A 373 -17.99 11.21 -2.12
CA PRO A 373 -17.56 12.59 -1.95
C PRO A 373 -17.83 13.43 -3.20
N SER A 374 -18.20 14.69 -3.01
CA SER A 374 -18.10 15.67 -4.08
C SER A 374 -16.63 15.97 -4.38
N PRO A 375 -16.27 16.55 -5.55
CA PRO A 375 -14.90 16.98 -5.84
C PRO A 375 -14.31 17.89 -4.76
N THR A 376 -15.14 18.76 -4.18
CA THR A 376 -14.73 19.66 -3.09
C THR A 376 -14.49 18.86 -1.78
N ASP A 377 -15.39 17.95 -1.41
CA ASP A 377 -15.19 17.08 -0.23
C ASP A 377 -13.88 16.31 -0.35
N LEU A 378 -13.63 15.74 -1.54
CA LEU A 378 -12.44 14.95 -1.81
C LEU A 378 -11.15 15.76 -1.72
N LEU A 379 -11.17 17.00 -2.27
CA LEU A 379 -10.03 17.91 -2.19
C LEU A 379 -9.67 18.23 -0.74
N TYR A 380 -10.67 18.59 0.09
CA TYR A 380 -10.43 18.85 1.52
C TYR A 380 -9.96 17.61 2.27
N TYR A 381 -10.55 16.46 1.97
CA TYR A 381 -10.21 15.19 2.59
C TYR A 381 -8.74 14.84 2.37
N VAL A 382 -8.28 14.86 1.11
CA VAL A 382 -6.88 14.54 0.78
C VAL A 382 -5.92 15.62 1.26
N ALA A 383 -6.28 16.90 1.14
CA ALA A 383 -5.43 18.03 1.54
C ALA A 383 -5.07 18.00 3.03
N LYS A 384 -5.98 17.54 3.89
CA LYS A 384 -5.76 17.40 5.32
C LYS A 384 -4.58 16.49 5.63
N ASP A 385 -4.43 15.37 4.91
CA ASP A 385 -3.36 14.40 5.14
C ASP A 385 -1.97 14.96 4.81
N PHE A 386 -1.91 15.96 3.95
CA PHE A 386 -0.66 16.64 3.55
C PHE A 386 -0.48 18.02 4.20
N GLY A 387 -1.32 18.38 5.18
CA GLY A 387 -1.25 19.69 5.85
C GLY A 387 -1.46 20.88 4.90
N VAL A 388 -2.17 20.67 3.79
CA VAL A 388 -2.44 21.71 2.79
C VAL A 388 -3.71 22.47 3.17
N VAL A 389 -3.59 23.79 3.34
CA VAL A 389 -4.75 24.68 3.53
C VAL A 389 -5.36 24.97 2.17
N VAL A 390 -6.58 24.51 1.96
CA VAL A 390 -7.39 24.85 0.79
C VAL A 390 -8.12 26.15 1.10
N GLY A 391 -7.70 27.25 0.44
CA GLY A 391 -8.41 28.53 0.54
C GLY A 391 -9.77 28.50 -0.16
N TYR A 392 -10.73 29.26 0.36
CA TYR A 392 -12.03 29.47 -0.26
C TYR A 392 -11.90 30.35 -1.51
#